data_3fa26df7b67fcb9cc562889d0fe7fec3
#
_entry.id   3fa26df7b67fcb9cc562889d0fe7fec3
#
_cell.length_a   1.000
_cell.length_b   1.000
_cell.length_c   1.000
_cell.angle_alpha   90.00
_cell.angle_beta   90.00
_cell.angle_gamma   90.00
#
_symmetry.space_group_name_H-M   'P 1'
#
loop_
_entity.id
_entity.type
_entity.pdbx_description
1 polymer ?
#
loop_
_entity_poly.entity_id
_entity_poly.type
_entity_poly.pdbx_seq_one_letter_code
_entity_poly.pdbx_strand_id
1 'polypeptide(L)' 'MAYSHKQVRLRGSQLANTAKSVQWKFISPNTKLEQIEWIPYSHIDEIHPNEIVITDWIARKIGVI' A
#
# COMPACT_ATOMS: atom_id res chain seq x y z
N MET A 1 1.32 -22.99 -15.25
CA MET A 1 2.36 -22.14 -14.68
C MET A 1 1.84 -21.43 -13.45
N ALA A 2 2.58 -21.49 -12.40
CA ALA A 2 2.20 -20.79 -11.20
C ALA A 2 2.48 -19.30 -11.37
N TYR A 3 1.49 -18.49 -11.10
CA TYR A 3 1.65 -17.07 -11.07
C TYR A 3 1.84 -16.65 -9.63
N SER A 4 2.97 -16.09 -9.34
CA SER A 4 3.29 -15.70 -7.98
C SER A 4 3.01 -14.21 -7.82
N HIS A 5 2.07 -13.88 -6.96
CA HIS A 5 1.83 -12.52 -6.54
C HIS A 5 2.82 -12.14 -5.47
N LYS A 6 3.56 -11.09 -5.72
CA LYS A 6 4.35 -10.48 -4.67
C LYS A 6 3.47 -9.45 -3.96
N GLN A 7 3.58 -9.45 -2.67
CA GLN A 7 2.87 -8.51 -1.82
C GLN A 7 3.88 -7.61 -1.13
N VAL A 8 3.48 -6.39 -0.88
CA VAL A 8 4.30 -5.42 -0.16
C VAL A 8 3.53 -4.98 1.08
N ARG A 9 4.19 -5.02 2.21
CA ARG A 9 3.61 -4.57 3.48
C ARG A 9 4.12 -3.19 3.81
N LEU A 10 3.20 -2.30 4.13
CA LEU A 10 3.54 -0.92 4.49
C LEU A 10 2.96 -0.63 5.86
N ARG A 11 3.83 -0.37 6.81
CA ARG A 11 3.42 0.04 8.15
C ARG A 11 3.07 1.51 8.14
N GLY A 12 1.95 1.83 8.75
CA GLY A 12 1.50 3.19 8.82
C GLY A 12 0.10 3.30 9.38
N SER A 13 -0.66 4.24 8.87
CA SER A 13 -2.02 4.45 9.33
C SER A 13 -2.89 4.99 8.21
N GLN A 14 -4.18 4.71 8.32
CA GLN A 14 -5.17 5.23 7.42
C GLN A 14 -5.53 6.65 7.84
N LEU A 15 -5.50 7.58 6.88
CA LEU A 15 -5.89 8.96 7.13
C LEU A 15 -7.32 9.23 6.72
N ALA A 16 -7.75 8.63 5.60
CA ALA A 16 -9.08 8.84 5.06
C ALA A 16 -9.43 7.70 4.13
N ASN A 17 -10.67 7.64 3.67
CA ASN A 17 -11.07 6.68 2.67
C ASN A 17 -12.24 7.20 1.86
N THR A 18 -12.36 6.67 0.64
CA THR A 18 -13.52 6.84 -0.21
C THR A 18 -14.14 5.48 -0.44
N ALA A 19 -15.18 5.42 -1.29
CA ALA A 19 -15.80 4.14 -1.65
C ALA A 19 -14.83 3.21 -2.38
N LYS A 20 -13.79 3.75 -3.03
CA LYS A 20 -12.90 2.97 -3.90
C LYS A 20 -11.45 2.94 -3.46
N SER A 21 -11.04 3.83 -2.57
CA SER A 21 -9.64 4.00 -2.21
C SER A 21 -9.48 4.32 -0.73
N VAL A 22 -8.29 4.05 -0.23
CA VAL A 22 -7.88 4.45 1.12
C VAL A 22 -6.65 5.35 1.02
N GLN A 23 -6.60 6.37 1.84
CA GLN A 23 -5.41 7.21 1.97
C GLN A 23 -4.55 6.67 3.10
N TRP A 24 -3.33 6.28 2.76
CA TRP A 24 -2.43 5.61 3.69
C TRP A 24 -1.16 6.43 3.88
N LYS A 25 -0.79 6.65 5.12
CA LYS A 25 0.45 7.32 5.49
C LYS A 25 1.43 6.28 6.01
N PHE A 26 2.64 6.29 5.46
CA PHE A 26 3.65 5.30 5.81
C PHE A 26 5.06 5.87 5.62
N ILE A 27 6.03 5.16 6.16
CA ILE A 27 7.44 5.47 5.91
C ILE A 27 7.88 4.63 4.71
N SER A 28 8.32 5.30 3.65
CA SER A 28 8.76 4.62 2.44
C SER A 28 9.95 3.73 2.74
N PRO A 29 9.92 2.45 2.34
CA PRO A 29 11.08 1.58 2.53
C PRO A 29 12.28 1.98 1.68
N ASN A 30 12.06 2.72 0.61
CA ASN A 30 13.13 3.18 -0.27
C ASN A 30 13.81 4.44 0.23
N THR A 31 13.05 5.45 0.60
CA THR A 31 13.58 6.76 0.93
C THR A 31 13.69 7.00 2.43
N LYS A 32 13.02 6.19 3.24
CA LYS A 32 12.91 6.35 4.69
C LYS A 32 12.18 7.63 5.09
N LEU A 33 11.48 8.25 4.16
CA LEU A 33 10.71 9.45 4.39
C LEU A 33 9.22 9.12 4.45
N GLU A 34 8.47 9.97 5.13
CA GLU A 34 7.02 9.84 5.18
C GLU A 34 6.41 10.06 3.81
N GLN A 35 5.45 9.20 3.46
CA GLN A 35 4.76 9.25 2.18
C GLN A 35 3.27 9.02 2.42
N ILE A 36 2.43 9.73 1.67
CA ILE A 36 0.97 9.61 1.75
C ILE A 36 0.47 9.30 0.36
N GLU A 37 -0.30 8.21 0.21
CA GLU A 37 -0.80 7.77 -1.09
C GLU A 37 -2.25 7.34 -1.00
N TRP A 38 -2.99 7.56 -2.08
CA TRP A 38 -4.30 6.98 -2.27
C TRP A 38 -4.14 5.62 -2.94
N ILE A 39 -4.61 4.58 -2.29
CA ILE A 39 -4.45 3.20 -2.76
C ILE A 39 -5.82 2.61 -3.02
N PRO A 40 -6.11 2.17 -4.26
CA PRO A 40 -7.40 1.58 -4.58
C PRO A 40 -7.58 0.24 -3.88
N TYR A 41 -8.78 0.00 -3.37
CA TYR A 41 -9.11 -1.25 -2.68
C TYR A 41 -8.86 -2.48 -3.54
N SER A 42 -9.01 -2.36 -4.86
CA SER A 42 -8.76 -3.48 -5.77
C SER A 42 -7.32 -3.99 -5.74
N HIS A 43 -6.39 -3.19 -5.23
CA HIS A 43 -4.98 -3.55 -5.10
C HIS A 43 -4.54 -3.73 -3.65
N ILE A 44 -5.50 -3.84 -2.75
CA ILE A 44 -5.23 -4.08 -1.33
C ILE A 44 -5.68 -5.50 -1.02
N ASP A 45 -4.74 -6.32 -0.56
CA ASP A 45 -5.04 -7.70 -0.16
C ASP A 45 -5.49 -7.77 1.29
N GLU A 46 -4.91 -6.96 2.16
CA GLU A 46 -5.27 -6.88 3.57
C GLU A 46 -5.09 -5.46 4.06
N ILE A 47 -5.92 -5.07 5.01
CA ILE A 47 -5.78 -3.79 5.68
C ILE A 47 -5.98 -3.99 7.18
N HIS A 48 -5.05 -3.47 7.96
CA HIS A 48 -5.03 -3.55 9.41
C HIS A 48 -4.85 -2.14 9.98
N PRO A 49 -5.10 -1.92 11.27
CA PRO A 49 -4.98 -0.57 11.84
C PRO A 49 -3.61 0.06 11.66
N ASN A 50 -2.54 -0.74 11.60
CA ASN A 50 -1.18 -0.22 11.51
C ASN A 50 -0.37 -0.79 10.35
N GLU A 51 -1.02 -1.52 9.45
CA GLU A 51 -0.33 -2.15 8.32
C GLU A 51 -1.31 -2.37 7.17
N ILE A 52 -0.82 -2.21 5.95
CA ILE A 52 -1.57 -2.51 4.74
C ILE A 52 -0.73 -3.46 3.88
N VAL A 53 -1.39 -4.42 3.26
CA VAL A 53 -0.75 -5.34 2.33
C VAL A 53 -1.30 -5.05 0.94
N ILE A 54 -0.42 -4.65 0.05
CA ILE A 54 -0.79 -4.21 -1.30
C ILE A 54 -0.11 -5.07 -2.35
N THR A 55 -0.64 -5.03 -3.57
CA THR A 55 -0.04 -5.74 -4.69
C THR A 55 1.27 -5.08 -5.11
N ASP A 56 2.15 -5.84 -5.72
CA ASP A 56 3.41 -5.31 -6.24
C ASP A 56 3.16 -4.27 -7.34
N TRP A 57 2.09 -4.43 -8.09
CA TRP A 57 1.74 -3.50 -9.16
C TRP A 57 1.56 -2.09 -8.62
N ILE A 58 0.73 -1.93 -7.58
CA ILE A 58 0.50 -0.61 -7.00
C ILE A 58 1.74 -0.12 -6.24
N ALA A 59 2.48 -1.04 -5.63
CA ALA A 59 3.72 -0.70 -4.93
C ALA A 59 4.74 -0.07 -5.87
N ARG A 60 4.86 -0.59 -7.08
CA ARG A 60 5.72 0.03 -8.11
C ARG A 60 5.20 1.38 -8.52
N LYS A 61 3.89 1.49 -8.67
CA LYS A 61 3.29 2.74 -9.13
C LYS A 61 3.50 3.88 -8.14
N ILE A 62 3.47 3.59 -6.86
CA ILE A 62 3.70 4.61 -5.83
C ILE A 62 5.16 4.72 -5.43
N GLY A 63 6.03 3.92 -6.02
CA GLY A 63 7.47 4.10 -5.87
C GLY A 63 8.09 3.47 -4.63
N VAL A 64 7.45 2.48 -4.00
CA VAL A 64 8.00 1.84 -2.81
C VAL A 64 8.82 0.59 -3.13
N ILE A 65 8.81 0.16 -4.37
CA ILE A 65 9.71 -0.89 -4.86
C ILE A 65 10.20 -0.55 -6.26
#